data_6a1a679135e24395f0ca2049bc56cf32
#
_entry.id   6a1a679135e24395f0ca2049bc56cf32
#
_cell.length_a   1.000
_cell.length_b   1.000
_cell.length_c   1.000
_cell.angle_alpha   90.00
_cell.angle_beta   90.00
_cell.angle_gamma   90.00
#
_symmetry.space_group_name_H-M   'P 1'
#
loop_
_entity.id
_entity.type
_entity.pdbx_description
1 polymer ?
#
loop_
_entity_poly.entity_id
_entity_poly.type
_entity_poly.pdbx_seq_one_letter_code
_entity_poly.pdbx_strand_id
1 'polypeptide(L)'
;RKNMSDIKLGCHVGMAGKDMFLASAREAASYGANVFMLYTGAPQNTRRKEISELNIDAGWEYAHEHGINEIVVHAPYIINLANTVKPETYELAVEFLEKEIVRTAAMKSRILVLHPGSHVNAGEQAGIAQIVKGLNTVLNQNDDDVFIALETMAGKGSEIGRSFEELKEIYDGVDRKERLRVCFDTCHVNDAGYDIVNHYDEVFAEFDRVIGLEQIAVFHVNDSLNPLGAHKDRHANIGKGTIGYDTLHRLVHDETFANVPKILETPWLCEEGSAKKTIPPYKEEIEWLLK
;
A
#
# COMPACT_ATOMS: atom_id res chain seq x y z
N ARG A 1 1.83 15.10 24.13
CA ARG A 1 2.79 14.74 23.09
C ARG A 1 2.95 13.22 23.02
N LYS A 2 2.78 12.68 21.83
CA LYS A 2 2.89 11.24 21.64
C LYS A 2 4.36 10.81 21.70
N ASN A 3 4.63 9.69 22.37
CA ASN A 3 5.97 9.09 22.37
C ASN A 3 6.29 8.60 20.95
N MET A 4 7.50 8.86 20.45
CA MET A 4 7.95 8.41 19.13
C MET A 4 7.91 6.89 18.98
N SER A 5 8.07 6.11 20.07
CA SER A 5 7.94 4.65 20.04
C SER A 5 6.53 4.18 19.66
N ASP A 6 5.52 5.06 19.76
CA ASP A 6 4.14 4.72 19.41
C ASP A 6 3.83 4.95 17.94
N ILE A 7 4.69 5.65 17.21
CA ILE A 7 4.53 5.86 15.77
C ILE A 7 4.79 4.55 15.04
N LYS A 8 3.81 4.11 14.25
CA LYS A 8 3.94 2.91 13.42
C LYS A 8 4.61 3.27 12.11
N LEU A 9 5.90 3.05 12.03
CA LEU A 9 6.71 3.40 10.86
C LEU A 9 7.59 2.23 10.47
N GLY A 10 7.55 1.88 9.20
CA GLY A 10 8.36 0.82 8.65
C GLY A 10 8.46 0.92 7.14
N CYS A 11 8.64 -0.20 6.50
CA CYS A 11 8.93 -0.23 5.08
C CYS A 11 8.46 -1.52 4.43
N HIS A 12 8.50 -1.52 3.11
CA HIS A 12 8.34 -2.74 2.32
C HIS A 12 9.60 -3.61 2.48
N VAL A 13 9.39 -4.92 2.69
CA VAL A 13 10.49 -5.90 2.77
C VAL A 13 10.18 -7.09 1.88
N GLY A 14 11.20 -7.87 1.54
CA GLY A 14 11.04 -9.09 0.77
C GLY A 14 10.59 -10.26 1.62
N MET A 15 10.06 -11.28 0.97
CA MET A 15 9.77 -12.58 1.60
C MET A 15 10.28 -13.66 0.65
N ALA A 16 11.50 -14.13 0.89
CA ALA A 16 12.19 -15.03 -0.01
C ALA A 16 13.19 -15.94 0.73
N GLY A 17 13.85 -16.80 -0.01
CA GLY A 17 14.82 -17.74 0.53
C GLY A 17 14.14 -18.86 1.32
N LYS A 18 14.92 -19.59 2.12
CA LYS A 18 14.38 -20.69 2.91
C LYS A 18 13.63 -20.23 4.16
N ASP A 19 13.94 -19.02 4.66
CA ASP A 19 13.35 -18.51 5.90
C ASP A 19 12.06 -17.73 5.70
N MET A 20 11.75 -17.33 4.46
CA MET A 20 10.48 -16.69 4.06
C MET A 20 10.06 -15.56 5.00
N PHE A 21 8.94 -15.67 5.71
CA PHE A 21 8.43 -14.62 6.59
C PHE A 21 9.39 -14.30 7.75
N LEU A 22 10.12 -15.27 8.26
CA LEU A 22 11.15 -15.01 9.26
C LEU A 22 12.24 -14.07 8.70
N ALA A 23 12.64 -14.25 7.44
CA ALA A 23 13.58 -13.36 6.78
C ALA A 23 13.00 -11.94 6.65
N SER A 24 11.72 -11.83 6.35
CA SER A 24 11.02 -10.53 6.29
C SER A 24 11.08 -9.80 7.63
N ALA A 25 10.76 -10.50 8.71
CA ALA A 25 10.78 -9.93 10.06
C ALA A 25 12.19 -9.50 10.48
N ARG A 26 13.20 -10.30 10.17
CA ARG A 26 14.60 -9.95 10.43
C ARG A 26 15.03 -8.70 9.67
N GLU A 27 14.65 -8.63 8.40
CA GLU A 27 14.97 -7.46 7.57
C GLU A 27 14.35 -6.20 8.16
N ALA A 28 13.05 -6.22 8.44
CA ALA A 28 12.35 -5.06 9.01
C ALA A 28 12.96 -4.63 10.36
N ALA A 29 13.23 -5.58 11.25
CA ALA A 29 13.85 -5.29 12.54
C ALA A 29 15.23 -4.64 12.37
N SER A 30 16.00 -5.05 11.37
CA SER A 30 17.34 -4.50 11.12
C SER A 30 17.31 -3.01 10.76
N TYR A 31 16.17 -2.53 10.25
CA TYR A 31 15.98 -1.11 9.92
C TYR A 31 15.38 -0.29 11.07
N GLY A 32 15.01 -0.93 12.17
CA GLY A 32 14.30 -0.25 13.25
C GLY A 32 12.81 -0.07 12.98
N ALA A 33 12.26 -0.78 12.00
CA ALA A 33 10.84 -0.75 11.69
C ALA A 33 10.03 -1.46 12.78
N ASN A 34 8.84 -0.93 13.12
CA ASN A 34 7.91 -1.62 14.03
C ASN A 34 6.63 -2.08 13.33
N VAL A 35 6.57 -1.92 12.04
CA VAL A 35 5.55 -2.45 11.13
C VAL A 35 6.23 -2.65 9.78
N PHE A 36 5.74 -3.59 8.98
CA PHE A 36 6.27 -3.72 7.62
C PHE A 36 5.21 -4.25 6.66
N MET A 37 5.50 -4.11 5.38
CA MET A 37 4.64 -4.58 4.29
C MET A 37 5.39 -5.57 3.42
N LEU A 38 4.66 -6.55 2.90
CA LEU A 38 5.23 -7.53 1.97
C LEU A 38 4.20 -7.97 0.94
N TYR A 39 4.69 -8.57 -0.14
CA TYR A 39 3.90 -9.38 -1.07
C TYR A 39 4.01 -10.84 -0.64
N THR A 40 2.95 -11.61 -0.77
CA THR A 40 2.99 -13.05 -0.40
C THR A 40 3.64 -13.93 -1.47
N GLY A 41 4.16 -13.33 -2.53
CA GLY A 41 4.88 -13.94 -3.63
C GLY A 41 5.30 -12.86 -4.61
N ALA A 42 5.79 -13.24 -5.79
CA ALA A 42 6.22 -12.26 -6.78
C ALA A 42 5.02 -11.41 -7.25
N PRO A 43 5.14 -10.06 -7.24
CA PRO A 43 4.00 -9.21 -7.57
C PRO A 43 3.62 -9.20 -9.06
N GLN A 44 4.49 -9.71 -9.93
CA GLN A 44 4.28 -9.73 -11.38
C GLN A 44 3.69 -11.03 -11.90
N ASN A 45 3.47 -12.04 -11.04
CA ASN A 45 2.91 -13.32 -11.47
C ASN A 45 1.96 -13.91 -10.42
N THR A 46 1.35 -15.04 -10.73
CA THR A 46 0.37 -15.72 -9.88
C THR A 46 0.92 -16.99 -9.19
N ARG A 47 2.21 -17.27 -9.35
CA ARG A 47 2.81 -18.44 -8.69
C ARG A 47 3.01 -18.14 -7.21
N ARG A 48 2.57 -19.07 -6.36
CA ARG A 48 2.65 -18.91 -4.90
C ARG A 48 3.06 -20.22 -4.25
N LYS A 49 3.93 -20.12 -3.25
CA LYS A 49 4.21 -21.24 -2.35
C LYS A 49 3.00 -21.51 -1.48
N GLU A 50 2.88 -22.74 -1.02
CA GLU A 50 1.86 -23.11 -0.05
C GLU A 50 2.02 -22.32 1.24
N ILE A 51 0.91 -22.01 1.90
CA ILE A 51 0.91 -21.23 3.15
C ILE A 51 1.81 -21.91 4.19
N SER A 52 1.78 -23.23 4.28
CA SER A 52 2.61 -24.00 5.23
C SER A 52 4.12 -23.80 5.03
N GLU A 53 4.54 -23.35 3.85
CA GLU A 53 5.96 -23.12 3.54
C GLU A 53 6.43 -21.70 3.84
N LEU A 54 5.54 -20.81 4.29
CA LEU A 54 5.86 -19.40 4.50
C LEU A 54 6.57 -19.11 5.83
N ASN A 55 6.68 -20.11 6.72
CA ASN A 55 7.37 -19.97 8.00
C ASN A 55 6.76 -18.87 8.90
N ILE A 56 5.43 -18.85 8.94
CA ILE A 56 4.66 -17.77 9.57
C ILE A 56 4.89 -17.68 11.08
N ASP A 57 4.84 -18.81 11.78
CA ASP A 57 4.94 -18.81 13.24
C ASP A 57 6.32 -18.35 13.72
N ALA A 58 7.39 -18.83 13.07
CA ALA A 58 8.75 -18.41 13.41
C ALA A 58 8.95 -16.92 13.12
N GLY A 59 8.37 -16.43 12.02
CA GLY A 59 8.44 -15.01 11.67
C GLY A 59 7.75 -14.14 12.71
N TRP A 60 6.57 -14.53 13.17
CA TRP A 60 5.85 -13.76 14.19
C TRP A 60 6.53 -13.81 15.56
N GLU A 61 7.10 -14.96 15.93
CA GLU A 61 7.88 -15.05 17.17
C GLU A 61 9.02 -14.03 17.17
N TYR A 62 9.79 -13.98 16.09
CA TYR A 62 10.87 -13.01 15.94
C TYR A 62 10.35 -11.57 15.94
N ALA A 63 9.29 -11.32 15.17
CA ALA A 63 8.69 -9.98 15.06
C ALA A 63 8.24 -9.45 16.42
N HIS A 64 7.51 -10.26 17.20
CA HIS A 64 7.04 -9.85 18.52
C HIS A 64 8.19 -9.56 19.48
N GLU A 65 9.27 -10.35 19.43
CA GLU A 65 10.46 -10.11 20.25
C GLU A 65 11.14 -8.77 19.91
N HIS A 66 10.90 -8.25 18.70
CA HIS A 66 11.51 -7.00 18.23
C HIS A 66 10.50 -5.85 18.11
N GLY A 67 9.36 -5.95 18.81
CA GLY A 67 8.39 -4.87 18.86
C GLY A 67 7.56 -4.68 17.61
N ILE A 68 7.52 -5.67 16.73
CA ILE A 68 6.72 -5.66 15.51
C ILE A 68 5.45 -6.48 15.76
N ASN A 69 4.29 -5.83 15.77
CA ASN A 69 3.01 -6.47 16.10
C ASN A 69 1.98 -6.38 14.98
N GLU A 70 2.34 -5.77 13.88
CA GLU A 70 1.42 -5.55 12.75
C GLU A 70 2.18 -5.62 11.44
N ILE A 71 1.55 -6.22 10.43
CA ILE A 71 2.06 -6.20 9.05
C ILE A 71 0.95 -5.80 8.10
N VAL A 72 1.34 -5.34 6.93
CA VAL A 72 0.46 -5.01 5.82
C VAL A 72 0.85 -5.90 4.65
N VAL A 73 -0.14 -6.49 3.98
CA VAL A 73 0.10 -7.28 2.77
C VAL A 73 -0.32 -6.45 1.56
N HIS A 74 0.49 -6.46 0.52
CA HIS A 74 0.16 -5.81 -0.74
C HIS A 74 -0.21 -6.86 -1.78
N ALA A 75 -1.36 -6.70 -2.41
CA ALA A 75 -1.76 -7.57 -3.50
C ALA A 75 -0.82 -7.37 -4.70
N PRO A 76 -0.55 -8.44 -5.47
CA PRO A 76 0.30 -8.30 -6.65
C PRO A 76 -0.33 -7.34 -7.66
N TYR A 77 0.48 -6.46 -8.23
CA TYR A 77 -0.01 -5.46 -9.16
C TYR A 77 -0.51 -6.05 -10.49
N ILE A 78 -0.25 -7.33 -10.74
CA ILE A 78 -0.78 -8.02 -11.93
C ILE A 78 -2.31 -8.18 -11.87
N ILE A 79 -2.90 -8.12 -10.67
CA ILE A 79 -4.36 -8.15 -10.53
C ILE A 79 -4.94 -6.86 -11.12
N ASN A 80 -5.81 -7.00 -12.11
CA ASN A 80 -6.53 -5.87 -12.70
C ASN A 80 -8.02 -6.16 -12.77
N LEU A 81 -8.75 -5.73 -11.74
CA LEU A 81 -10.20 -5.91 -11.67
C LEU A 81 -10.97 -4.99 -12.64
N ALA A 82 -10.31 -3.99 -13.22
CA ALA A 82 -10.97 -3.00 -14.09
C ALA A 82 -11.00 -3.41 -15.56
N ASN A 83 -10.40 -4.54 -15.91
CA ASN A 83 -10.29 -4.94 -17.30
C ASN A 83 -11.62 -5.51 -17.82
N THR A 84 -12.24 -4.81 -18.79
CA THR A 84 -13.46 -5.26 -19.45
C THR A 84 -13.19 -5.78 -20.86
N VAL A 85 -11.93 -5.68 -21.32
CA VAL A 85 -11.55 -6.01 -22.71
C VAL A 85 -11.18 -7.49 -22.83
N LYS A 86 -10.51 -8.04 -21.82
CA LYS A 86 -10.10 -9.44 -21.78
C LYS A 86 -10.77 -10.16 -20.62
N PRO A 87 -11.85 -10.91 -20.88
CA PRO A 87 -12.59 -11.62 -19.81
C PRO A 87 -11.71 -12.53 -18.98
N GLU A 88 -10.79 -13.25 -19.59
CA GLU A 88 -9.89 -14.17 -18.89
C GLU A 88 -8.95 -13.44 -17.91
N THR A 89 -8.52 -12.23 -18.23
CA THR A 89 -7.70 -11.41 -17.32
C THR A 89 -8.51 -11.01 -16.10
N TYR A 90 -9.76 -10.61 -16.30
CA TYR A 90 -10.65 -10.24 -15.21
C TYR A 90 -10.97 -11.45 -14.32
N GLU A 91 -11.30 -12.59 -14.91
CA GLU A 91 -11.62 -13.81 -14.17
C GLU A 91 -10.44 -14.27 -13.32
N LEU A 92 -9.23 -14.21 -13.87
CA LEU A 92 -8.00 -14.53 -13.14
C LEU A 92 -7.80 -13.54 -11.98
N ALA A 93 -8.06 -12.25 -12.19
CA ALA A 93 -7.91 -11.24 -11.16
C ALA A 93 -8.87 -11.52 -9.98
N VAL A 94 -10.12 -11.86 -10.25
CA VAL A 94 -11.12 -12.20 -9.23
C VAL A 94 -10.66 -13.43 -8.42
N GLU A 95 -10.31 -14.49 -9.11
CA GLU A 95 -9.84 -15.72 -8.48
C GLU A 95 -8.60 -15.49 -7.62
N PHE A 96 -7.64 -14.73 -8.15
CA PHE A 96 -6.39 -14.49 -7.45
C PHE A 96 -6.55 -13.58 -6.25
N LEU A 97 -7.43 -12.57 -6.35
CA LEU A 97 -7.74 -11.69 -5.21
C LEU A 97 -8.30 -12.50 -4.04
N GLU A 98 -9.21 -13.43 -4.31
CA GLU A 98 -9.76 -14.28 -3.25
C GLU A 98 -8.67 -15.10 -2.57
N LYS A 99 -7.76 -15.67 -3.34
CA LYS A 99 -6.61 -16.40 -2.80
C LYS A 99 -5.71 -15.50 -1.95
N GLU A 100 -5.47 -14.28 -2.39
CA GLU A 100 -4.64 -13.33 -1.64
C GLU A 100 -5.30 -12.91 -0.32
N ILE A 101 -6.61 -12.80 -0.26
CA ILE A 101 -7.32 -12.54 1.00
C ILE A 101 -7.07 -13.69 1.99
N VAL A 102 -7.19 -14.93 1.54
CA VAL A 102 -6.94 -16.12 2.36
C VAL A 102 -5.49 -16.13 2.87
N ARG A 103 -4.53 -15.84 2.01
CA ARG A 103 -3.12 -15.78 2.36
C ARG A 103 -2.84 -14.64 3.36
N THR A 104 -3.45 -13.48 3.17
CA THR A 104 -3.33 -12.34 4.08
C THR A 104 -3.83 -12.70 5.48
N ALA A 105 -5.00 -13.33 5.56
CA ALA A 105 -5.55 -13.80 6.84
C ALA A 105 -4.62 -14.83 7.50
N ALA A 106 -4.09 -15.78 6.74
CA ALA A 106 -3.16 -16.79 7.24
C ALA A 106 -1.88 -16.20 7.78
N MET A 107 -1.40 -15.10 7.19
CA MET A 107 -0.24 -14.34 7.66
C MET A 107 -0.56 -13.44 8.87
N LYS A 108 -1.80 -13.46 9.33
CA LYS A 108 -2.28 -12.68 10.48
C LYS A 108 -2.22 -11.17 10.24
N SER A 109 -2.39 -10.75 8.98
CA SER A 109 -2.62 -9.36 8.61
C SER A 109 -4.11 -9.11 8.39
N ARG A 110 -4.57 -7.92 8.74
CA ARG A 110 -5.94 -7.49 8.50
C ARG A 110 -6.05 -6.54 7.32
N ILE A 111 -4.93 -6.21 6.66
CA ILE A 111 -4.89 -5.20 5.59
C ILE A 111 -4.25 -5.82 4.34
N LEU A 112 -5.02 -5.83 3.26
CA LEU A 112 -4.55 -6.19 1.93
C LEU A 112 -4.69 -4.96 1.04
N VAL A 113 -3.56 -4.35 0.68
CA VAL A 113 -3.53 -3.20 -0.22
C VAL A 113 -3.76 -3.67 -1.66
N LEU A 114 -4.66 -2.99 -2.35
CA LEU A 114 -5.02 -3.31 -3.73
C LEU A 114 -4.99 -2.06 -4.61
N HIS A 115 -4.26 -2.11 -5.71
CA HIS A 115 -4.43 -1.14 -6.78
C HIS A 115 -5.83 -1.35 -7.38
N PRO A 116 -6.67 -0.31 -7.48
CA PRO A 116 -8.04 -0.50 -7.98
C PRO A 116 -8.09 -1.16 -9.35
N GLY A 117 -7.21 -0.74 -10.27
CA GLY A 117 -7.11 -1.31 -11.59
C GLY A 117 -6.96 -0.25 -12.68
N SER A 118 -6.81 -0.72 -13.91
CA SER A 118 -6.68 0.12 -15.09
C SER A 118 -7.73 -0.30 -16.13
N HIS A 119 -8.45 0.69 -16.69
CA HIS A 119 -9.58 0.40 -17.58
C HIS A 119 -9.18 0.02 -19.01
N VAL A 120 -7.90 0.02 -19.33
CA VAL A 120 -7.30 -0.34 -20.63
C VAL A 120 -8.07 0.26 -21.82
N ASN A 121 -8.30 1.59 -21.74
CA ASN A 121 -8.98 2.41 -22.75
C ASN A 121 -10.49 2.17 -22.90
N ALA A 122 -11.11 1.40 -22.00
CA ALA A 122 -12.57 1.21 -22.02
C ALA A 122 -13.32 2.37 -21.33
N GLY A 123 -12.60 3.24 -20.63
CA GLY A 123 -13.16 4.38 -19.92
C GLY A 123 -13.31 4.14 -18.42
N GLU A 124 -13.28 5.23 -17.67
CA GLU A 124 -13.32 5.18 -16.20
C GLU A 124 -14.56 4.51 -15.65
N GLN A 125 -15.73 4.82 -16.21
CA GLN A 125 -17.00 4.29 -15.70
C GLN A 125 -17.11 2.78 -15.91
N ALA A 126 -16.68 2.28 -17.07
CA ALA A 126 -16.63 0.85 -17.32
C ALA A 126 -15.67 0.14 -16.38
N GLY A 127 -14.52 0.75 -16.15
CA GLY A 127 -13.51 0.20 -15.23
C GLY A 127 -13.99 0.16 -13.80
N ILE A 128 -14.61 1.23 -13.31
CA ILE A 128 -15.15 1.30 -11.94
C ILE A 128 -16.26 0.26 -11.76
N ALA A 129 -17.18 0.14 -12.72
CA ALA A 129 -18.23 -0.87 -12.66
C ALA A 129 -17.66 -2.30 -12.58
N GLN A 130 -16.58 -2.56 -13.31
CA GLN A 130 -15.94 -3.87 -13.31
C GLN A 130 -15.23 -4.15 -11.97
N ILE A 131 -14.57 -3.15 -11.39
CA ILE A 131 -13.95 -3.26 -10.05
C ILE A 131 -15.04 -3.61 -9.02
N VAL A 132 -16.15 -2.88 -9.04
CA VAL A 132 -17.27 -3.11 -8.12
C VAL A 132 -17.80 -4.53 -8.26
N LYS A 133 -18.00 -4.99 -9.49
CA LYS A 133 -18.46 -6.36 -9.76
C LYS A 133 -17.49 -7.40 -9.18
N GLY A 134 -16.20 -7.21 -9.39
CA GLY A 134 -15.17 -8.13 -8.89
C GLY A 134 -15.09 -8.14 -7.36
N LEU A 135 -15.13 -6.97 -6.74
CA LEU A 135 -15.11 -6.86 -5.28
C LEU A 135 -16.37 -7.48 -4.67
N ASN A 136 -17.54 -7.25 -5.24
CA ASN A 136 -18.78 -7.88 -4.76
C ASN A 136 -18.70 -9.39 -4.87
N THR A 137 -18.21 -9.91 -6.00
CA THR A 137 -18.04 -11.36 -6.19
C THR A 137 -17.16 -11.97 -5.09
N VAL A 138 -16.03 -11.36 -4.82
CA VAL A 138 -15.08 -11.88 -3.84
C VAL A 138 -15.56 -11.70 -2.40
N LEU A 139 -15.99 -10.49 -2.05
CA LEU A 139 -16.34 -10.16 -0.67
C LEU A 139 -17.65 -10.81 -0.21
N ASN A 140 -18.60 -11.05 -1.13
CA ASN A 140 -19.86 -11.69 -0.77
C ASN A 140 -19.71 -13.18 -0.45
N GLN A 141 -18.59 -13.78 -0.80
CA GLN A 141 -18.32 -15.21 -0.51
C GLN A 141 -17.12 -15.44 0.40
N ASN A 142 -16.50 -14.37 0.93
CA ASN A 142 -15.34 -14.46 1.81
C ASN A 142 -15.59 -13.70 3.10
N ASP A 143 -15.46 -14.38 4.24
CA ASP A 143 -15.67 -13.81 5.58
C ASP A 143 -14.41 -13.66 6.40
N ASP A 144 -13.22 -13.79 5.79
CA ASP A 144 -11.96 -13.57 6.49
C ASP A 144 -11.88 -12.13 7.03
N ASP A 145 -11.28 -11.95 8.20
CA ASP A 145 -11.15 -10.64 8.84
C ASP A 145 -10.02 -9.83 8.18
N VAL A 146 -10.23 -9.48 6.92
CA VAL A 146 -9.27 -8.74 6.09
C VAL A 146 -10.00 -7.58 5.41
N PHE A 147 -9.44 -6.39 5.54
CA PHE A 147 -9.88 -5.21 4.79
C PHE A 147 -9.12 -5.12 3.46
N ILE A 148 -9.84 -4.80 2.41
CA ILE A 148 -9.24 -4.42 1.13
C ILE A 148 -8.99 -2.92 1.18
N ALA A 149 -7.72 -2.53 1.25
CA ALA A 149 -7.33 -1.13 1.25
C ALA A 149 -7.04 -0.68 -0.17
N LEU A 150 -7.99 0.03 -0.77
CA LEU A 150 -7.86 0.56 -2.12
C LEU A 150 -6.81 1.68 -2.11
N GLU A 151 -5.81 1.56 -2.95
CA GLU A 151 -4.74 2.55 -2.98
C GLU A 151 -5.11 3.76 -3.83
N THR A 152 -4.77 4.97 -3.32
CA THR A 152 -4.80 6.20 -4.14
C THR A 152 -3.72 6.09 -5.20
N MET A 153 -4.06 6.36 -6.46
CA MET A 153 -3.15 6.18 -7.59
C MET A 153 -2.78 7.52 -8.24
N ALA A 154 -1.65 7.52 -8.95
CA ALA A 154 -1.16 8.72 -9.62
C ALA A 154 -1.97 9.11 -10.86
N GLY A 155 -2.74 8.21 -11.41
CA GLY A 155 -3.46 8.44 -12.66
C GLY A 155 -2.58 8.24 -13.91
N LYS A 156 -1.55 7.41 -13.78
CA LYS A 156 -0.70 7.07 -14.93
C LYS A 156 -1.47 6.21 -15.91
N GLY A 157 -1.49 6.61 -17.19
CA GLY A 157 -2.23 5.89 -18.21
C GLY A 157 -3.72 5.81 -17.88
N SER A 158 -4.25 4.59 -17.80
CA SER A 158 -5.68 4.33 -17.55
C SER A 158 -5.97 3.91 -16.10
N GLU A 159 -5.08 4.23 -15.15
CA GLU A 159 -5.28 3.90 -13.74
C GLU A 159 -6.52 4.55 -13.15
N ILE A 160 -7.29 3.75 -12.41
CA ILE A 160 -8.43 4.19 -11.60
C ILE A 160 -7.94 4.37 -10.16
N GLY A 161 -8.52 5.34 -9.45
CA GLY A 161 -8.13 5.69 -8.09
C GLY A 161 -7.30 6.96 -8.02
N ARG A 162 -7.25 7.71 -9.12
CA ARG A 162 -6.52 8.99 -9.19
C ARG A 162 -7.25 10.15 -8.50
N SER A 163 -8.48 9.95 -8.09
CA SER A 163 -9.23 10.92 -7.32
C SER A 163 -9.97 10.24 -6.18
N PHE A 164 -10.25 11.02 -5.13
CA PHE A 164 -11.02 10.51 -3.99
C PHE A 164 -12.43 10.13 -4.43
N GLU A 165 -12.97 10.86 -5.39
CA GLU A 165 -14.30 10.59 -5.95
C GLU A 165 -14.36 9.23 -6.65
N GLU A 166 -13.31 8.85 -7.39
CA GLU A 166 -13.27 7.52 -8.03
C GLU A 166 -13.27 6.41 -6.99
N LEU A 167 -12.53 6.57 -5.90
CA LEU A 167 -12.55 5.60 -4.80
C LEU A 167 -13.93 5.56 -4.14
N LYS A 168 -14.56 6.70 -3.96
CA LYS A 168 -15.91 6.79 -3.39
C LYS A 168 -16.94 6.09 -4.28
N GLU A 169 -16.83 6.22 -5.59
CA GLU A 169 -17.71 5.50 -6.52
C GLU A 169 -17.58 3.99 -6.37
N ILE A 170 -16.36 3.49 -6.13
CA ILE A 170 -16.14 2.06 -5.84
C ILE A 170 -16.85 1.69 -4.54
N TYR A 171 -16.66 2.47 -3.47
CA TYR A 171 -17.35 2.25 -2.19
C TYR A 171 -18.86 2.17 -2.37
N ASP A 172 -19.43 3.12 -3.12
CA ASP A 172 -20.89 3.23 -3.30
C ASP A 172 -21.50 2.02 -4.00
N GLY A 173 -20.73 1.34 -4.84
CA GLY A 173 -21.18 0.15 -5.54
C GLY A 173 -20.96 -1.18 -4.82
N VAL A 174 -20.09 -1.20 -3.81
CA VAL A 174 -19.76 -2.43 -3.09
C VAL A 174 -20.77 -2.69 -1.99
N ASP A 175 -21.30 -3.92 -1.93
CA ASP A 175 -22.32 -4.32 -0.96
C ASP A 175 -21.77 -4.29 0.47
N ARG A 176 -20.59 -4.90 0.67
CA ARG A 176 -19.95 -5.00 1.98
C ARG A 176 -18.89 -3.91 2.15
N LYS A 177 -19.33 -2.66 2.20
CA LYS A 177 -18.47 -1.47 2.32
C LYS A 177 -17.59 -1.52 3.56
N GLU A 178 -18.03 -2.18 4.62
CA GLU A 178 -17.27 -2.34 5.87
C GLU A 178 -15.97 -3.12 5.67
N ARG A 179 -15.83 -3.84 4.56
CA ARG A 179 -14.62 -4.57 4.20
C ARG A 179 -13.62 -3.70 3.42
N LEU A 180 -14.00 -2.48 3.05
CA LEU A 180 -13.14 -1.56 2.30
C LEU A 180 -12.44 -0.57 3.22
N ARG A 181 -11.23 -0.24 2.87
CA ARG A 181 -10.42 0.85 3.46
C ARG A 181 -9.63 1.50 2.34
N VAL A 182 -8.82 2.48 2.70
CA VAL A 182 -7.95 3.19 1.74
C VAL A 182 -6.50 3.08 2.19
N CYS A 183 -5.62 2.86 1.24
CA CYS A 183 -4.19 3.07 1.37
C CYS A 183 -3.87 4.42 0.72
N PHE A 184 -3.41 5.37 1.51
CA PHE A 184 -3.09 6.71 1.02
C PHE A 184 -1.60 6.79 0.71
N ASP A 185 -1.25 6.91 -0.57
CA ASP A 185 0.15 7.00 -1.02
C ASP A 185 0.49 8.45 -1.33
N THR A 186 1.48 9.00 -0.64
CA THR A 186 1.85 10.42 -0.74
C THR A 186 2.40 10.80 -2.11
N CYS A 187 3.18 9.92 -2.72
CA CYS A 187 3.68 10.14 -4.08
C CYS A 187 2.52 10.15 -5.09
N HIS A 188 1.61 9.19 -4.98
CA HIS A 188 0.48 9.07 -5.89
C HIS A 188 -0.45 10.26 -5.82
N VAL A 189 -0.81 10.73 -4.62
CA VAL A 189 -1.71 11.89 -4.51
C VAL A 189 -1.05 13.15 -5.03
N ASN A 190 0.24 13.34 -4.79
CA ASN A 190 1.01 14.45 -5.37
C ASN A 190 0.93 14.40 -6.89
N ASP A 191 1.23 13.25 -7.47
CA ASP A 191 1.25 13.08 -8.92
C ASP A 191 -0.15 13.17 -9.53
N ALA A 192 -1.19 12.88 -8.75
CA ALA A 192 -2.59 13.05 -9.19
C ALA A 192 -3.10 14.49 -9.09
N GLY A 193 -2.36 15.38 -8.42
CA GLY A 193 -2.71 16.79 -8.33
C GLY A 193 -3.17 17.27 -6.96
N TYR A 194 -3.08 16.45 -5.94
CA TYR A 194 -3.39 16.84 -4.56
C TYR A 194 -2.15 17.43 -3.88
N ASP A 195 -2.19 18.73 -3.58
CA ASP A 195 -1.02 19.45 -3.05
C ASP A 195 -0.95 19.33 -1.52
N ILE A 196 -0.33 18.27 -1.04
CA ILE A 196 -0.13 18.07 0.39
C ILE A 196 1.00 18.94 0.96
N VAL A 197 1.78 19.59 0.12
CA VAL A 197 2.85 20.48 0.55
C VAL A 197 2.31 21.83 0.97
N ASN A 198 1.53 22.48 0.10
CA ASN A 198 1.01 23.82 0.35
C ASN A 198 -0.42 23.84 0.88
N HIS A 199 -1.17 22.73 0.73
CA HIS A 199 -2.58 22.62 1.09
C HIS A 199 -2.87 21.33 1.85
N TYR A 200 -2.00 20.99 2.79
CA TYR A 200 -2.11 19.74 3.58
C TYR A 200 -3.48 19.60 4.25
N ASP A 201 -3.90 20.64 4.98
CA ASP A 201 -5.17 20.58 5.72
C ASP A 201 -6.37 20.47 4.78
N GLU A 202 -6.34 21.20 3.65
CA GLU A 202 -7.42 21.19 2.67
C GLU A 202 -7.53 19.82 1.97
N VAL A 203 -6.41 19.18 1.66
CA VAL A 203 -6.42 17.84 1.04
C VAL A 203 -7.06 16.82 1.97
N PHE A 204 -6.66 16.80 3.24
CA PHE A 204 -7.24 15.88 4.19
C PHE A 204 -8.68 16.20 4.55
N ALA A 205 -9.06 17.48 4.55
CA ALA A 205 -10.46 17.88 4.70
C ALA A 205 -11.31 17.40 3.52
N GLU A 206 -10.78 17.49 2.31
CA GLU A 206 -11.45 16.96 1.12
C GLU A 206 -11.61 15.44 1.20
N PHE A 207 -10.55 14.73 1.59
CA PHE A 207 -10.62 13.28 1.78
C PHE A 207 -11.69 12.93 2.82
N ASP A 208 -11.73 13.66 3.93
CA ASP A 208 -12.72 13.42 4.98
C ASP A 208 -14.14 13.62 4.50
N ARG A 209 -14.36 14.68 3.73
CA ARG A 209 -15.68 14.98 3.15
C ARG A 209 -16.13 13.94 2.14
N VAL A 210 -15.22 13.44 1.30
CA VAL A 210 -15.56 12.51 0.21
C VAL A 210 -15.66 11.08 0.71
N ILE A 211 -14.73 10.63 1.54
CA ILE A 211 -14.62 9.22 1.96
C ILE A 211 -14.73 9.08 3.48
N GLY A 212 -13.99 9.90 4.23
CA GLY A 212 -13.85 9.80 5.67
C GLY A 212 -12.43 9.42 6.08
N LEU A 213 -11.81 10.22 6.95
CA LEU A 213 -10.41 9.98 7.38
C LEU A 213 -10.24 8.63 8.08
N GLU A 214 -11.27 8.15 8.75
CA GLU A 214 -11.26 6.85 9.44
C GLU A 214 -11.12 5.67 8.49
N GLN A 215 -11.32 5.88 7.21
CA GLN A 215 -11.17 4.84 6.19
C GLN A 215 -9.71 4.59 5.82
N ILE A 216 -8.79 5.49 6.17
CA ILE A 216 -7.38 5.29 5.90
C ILE A 216 -6.82 4.24 6.85
N ALA A 217 -6.44 3.09 6.30
CA ALA A 217 -5.89 1.97 7.07
C ALA A 217 -4.37 1.92 7.03
N VAL A 218 -3.75 2.54 6.02
CA VAL A 218 -2.31 2.54 5.84
C VAL A 218 -1.90 3.73 4.99
N PHE A 219 -0.72 4.29 5.30
CA PHE A 219 -0.06 5.27 4.43
C PHE A 219 1.15 4.61 3.78
N HIS A 220 1.30 4.83 2.47
CA HIS A 220 2.59 4.69 1.82
C HIS A 220 3.25 6.06 1.85
N VAL A 221 4.38 6.16 2.56
CA VAL A 221 5.08 7.43 2.76
C VAL A 221 6.28 7.46 1.81
N ASN A 222 6.11 8.17 0.71
CA ASN A 222 7.09 8.26 -0.36
C ASN A 222 7.24 9.71 -0.80
N ASP A 223 8.45 10.11 -1.17
CA ASP A 223 8.64 11.36 -1.90
C ASP A 223 8.42 11.11 -3.39
N SER A 224 8.37 12.15 -4.20
CA SER A 224 8.11 12.04 -5.63
C SER A 224 9.21 12.72 -6.45
N LEU A 225 9.62 12.06 -7.53
CA LEU A 225 10.53 12.64 -8.51
C LEU A 225 9.84 13.64 -9.44
N ASN A 226 8.50 13.71 -9.40
CA ASN A 226 7.72 14.46 -10.37
C ASN A 226 7.03 15.66 -9.74
N PRO A 227 6.76 16.70 -10.52
CA PRO A 227 5.97 17.83 -10.02
C PRO A 227 4.52 17.43 -9.78
N LEU A 228 3.82 18.30 -9.04
CA LEU A 228 2.40 18.16 -8.75
C LEU A 228 1.59 17.94 -10.02
N GLY A 229 0.77 16.90 -10.04
CA GLY A 229 -0.13 16.65 -11.18
C GLY A 229 0.51 16.01 -12.40
N ALA A 230 1.70 15.44 -12.28
CA ALA A 230 2.43 14.86 -13.42
C ALA A 230 1.89 13.50 -13.91
N HIS A 231 1.11 12.79 -13.10
CA HIS A 231 0.55 11.46 -13.42
C HIS A 231 1.61 10.42 -13.83
N LYS A 232 2.73 10.35 -13.08
CA LYS A 232 3.87 9.48 -13.47
C LYS A 232 4.20 8.35 -12.50
N ASP A 233 4.02 8.54 -11.20
CA ASP A 233 4.33 7.51 -10.21
C ASP A 233 5.80 7.06 -10.21
N ARG A 234 6.67 7.96 -9.73
CA ARG A 234 8.07 7.63 -9.49
C ARG A 234 8.46 8.08 -8.09
N HIS A 235 8.76 7.12 -7.23
CA HIS A 235 9.16 7.39 -5.85
C HIS A 235 10.55 8.00 -5.78
N ALA A 236 10.71 9.00 -4.92
CA ALA A 236 12.00 9.52 -4.52
C ALA A 236 12.28 9.17 -3.07
N ASN A 237 13.54 9.17 -2.70
CA ASN A 237 13.93 9.03 -1.29
C ASN A 237 13.45 10.25 -0.50
N ILE A 238 13.20 10.05 0.79
CA ILE A 238 12.67 11.09 1.67
C ILE A 238 13.55 12.34 1.62
N GLY A 239 12.92 13.49 1.34
CA GLY A 239 13.62 14.78 1.25
C GLY A 239 14.34 15.03 -0.07
N LYS A 240 14.31 14.08 -1.00
CA LYS A 240 14.99 14.19 -2.29
C LYS A 240 14.03 14.46 -3.45
N GLY A 241 12.76 14.63 -3.17
CA GLY A 241 11.73 14.85 -4.17
C GLY A 241 11.02 16.18 -4.01
N THR A 242 9.90 16.30 -4.71
CA THR A 242 9.11 17.54 -4.77
C THR A 242 8.18 17.72 -3.57
N ILE A 243 7.92 16.65 -2.80
CA ILE A 243 7.10 16.72 -1.58
C ILE A 243 7.95 17.26 -0.43
N GLY A 244 9.12 16.68 -0.22
CA GLY A 244 10.09 17.13 0.77
C GLY A 244 9.89 16.54 2.15
N TYR A 245 10.95 16.66 2.95
CA TYR A 245 11.02 16.11 4.30
C TYR A 245 9.95 16.67 5.23
N ASP A 246 9.76 18.00 5.23
CA ASP A 246 8.88 18.64 6.22
C ASP A 246 7.44 18.14 6.15
N THR A 247 6.91 18.00 4.93
CA THR A 247 5.54 17.49 4.73
C THR A 247 5.42 16.04 5.16
N LEU A 248 6.39 15.20 4.78
CA LEU A 248 6.36 13.77 5.11
C LEU A 248 6.57 13.55 6.61
N HIS A 249 7.44 14.33 7.24
CA HIS A 249 7.63 14.33 8.69
C HIS A 249 6.35 14.74 9.40
N ARG A 250 5.67 15.79 8.92
CA ARG A 250 4.38 16.22 9.47
C ARG A 250 3.36 15.08 9.44
N LEU A 251 3.26 14.38 8.33
CA LEU A 251 2.32 13.26 8.19
C LEU A 251 2.64 12.14 9.18
N VAL A 252 3.91 11.76 9.29
CA VAL A 252 4.36 10.70 10.19
C VAL A 252 4.02 11.04 11.65
N HIS A 253 4.10 12.31 12.03
CA HIS A 253 3.85 12.79 13.39
C HIS A 253 2.41 13.30 13.61
N ASP A 254 1.56 13.23 12.61
CA ASP A 254 0.18 13.71 12.71
C ASP A 254 -0.64 12.81 13.65
N GLU A 255 -1.08 13.37 14.76
CA GLU A 255 -1.82 12.62 15.79
C GLU A 255 -3.15 12.07 15.30
N THR A 256 -3.76 12.70 14.29
CA THR A 256 -4.97 12.18 13.64
C THR A 256 -4.76 10.76 13.12
N PHE A 257 -3.55 10.45 12.67
CA PHE A 257 -3.21 9.17 12.07
C PHE A 257 -2.27 8.35 12.94
N ALA A 258 -2.31 8.59 14.25
CA ALA A 258 -1.37 7.98 15.20
C ALA A 258 -1.35 6.45 15.17
N ASN A 259 -2.50 5.83 14.94
CA ASN A 259 -2.63 4.37 14.95
C ASN A 259 -2.54 3.74 13.56
N VAL A 260 -2.31 4.56 12.54
CA VAL A 260 -2.25 4.10 11.14
C VAL A 260 -0.81 3.77 10.78
N PRO A 261 -0.54 2.56 10.26
CA PRO A 261 0.79 2.20 9.79
C PRO A 261 1.28 3.10 8.66
N LYS A 262 2.55 3.46 8.71
CA LYS A 262 3.24 4.24 7.66
C LYS A 262 4.35 3.38 7.10
N ILE A 263 4.31 3.16 5.80
CA ILE A 263 5.19 2.23 5.08
C ILE A 263 5.98 2.99 4.03
N LEU A 264 7.29 2.90 4.12
CA LEU A 264 8.20 3.45 3.11
C LEU A 264 8.35 2.45 1.95
N GLU A 265 8.29 2.97 0.74
CA GLU A 265 8.56 2.21 -0.49
C GLU A 265 9.58 2.96 -1.35
N THR A 266 10.45 3.70 -0.71
CA THR A 266 11.46 4.51 -1.38
C THR A 266 12.51 3.61 -2.06
N PRO A 267 13.13 4.09 -3.15
CA PRO A 267 14.05 3.26 -3.90
C PRO A 267 15.34 2.99 -3.13
N TRP A 268 15.89 1.79 -3.33
CA TRP A 268 17.22 1.47 -2.84
C TRP A 268 18.26 2.34 -3.54
N LEU A 269 19.39 2.54 -2.90
CA LEU A 269 20.45 3.42 -3.36
C LEU A 269 21.54 2.63 -4.09
N CYS A 270 22.26 3.33 -4.95
CA CYS A 270 23.43 2.76 -5.64
C CYS A 270 24.69 2.95 -4.79
N GLU A 271 25.59 1.98 -4.85
CA GLU A 271 26.95 2.18 -4.35
C GLU A 271 27.68 3.16 -5.26
N GLU A 272 28.68 3.86 -4.68
CA GLU A 272 29.49 4.80 -5.45
C GLU A 272 30.11 4.11 -6.67
N GLY A 273 29.92 4.72 -7.83
CA GLY A 273 30.44 4.19 -9.10
C GLY A 273 29.67 3.03 -9.70
N SER A 274 28.50 2.67 -9.14
CA SER A 274 27.66 1.58 -9.64
C SER A 274 26.26 2.08 -9.99
N ALA A 275 25.66 1.47 -11.02
CA ALA A 275 24.26 1.71 -11.37
C ALA A 275 23.31 0.74 -10.65
N LYS A 276 23.82 -0.23 -9.92
CA LYS A 276 22.99 -1.21 -9.20
C LYS A 276 22.46 -0.63 -7.91
N LYS A 277 21.17 -0.78 -7.67
CA LYS A 277 20.49 -0.34 -6.44
C LYS A 277 20.56 -1.48 -5.42
N THR A 278 21.57 -1.42 -4.55
CA THR A 278 21.87 -2.49 -3.60
C THR A 278 21.83 -2.07 -2.14
N ILE A 279 21.72 -0.76 -1.86
CA ILE A 279 21.77 -0.23 -0.49
C ILE A 279 20.37 0.16 -0.05
N PRO A 280 19.77 -0.52 0.94
CA PRO A 280 18.46 -0.13 1.45
C PRO A 280 18.54 1.21 2.20
N PRO A 281 17.60 2.14 1.95
CA PRO A 281 17.62 3.46 2.56
C PRO A 281 16.87 3.53 3.89
N TYR A 282 16.19 2.46 4.29
CA TYR A 282 15.10 2.53 5.26
C TYR A 282 15.54 2.81 6.68
N LYS A 283 16.71 2.29 7.09
CA LYS A 283 17.20 2.56 8.45
C LYS A 283 17.41 4.05 8.69
N GLU A 284 18.08 4.71 7.77
CA GLU A 284 18.36 6.15 7.85
C GLU A 284 17.08 6.97 7.70
N GLU A 285 16.20 6.58 6.80
CA GLU A 285 14.93 7.29 6.59
C GLU A 285 13.99 7.17 7.78
N ILE A 286 13.90 5.99 8.39
CA ILE A 286 13.10 5.79 9.60
C ILE A 286 13.67 6.64 10.75
N GLU A 287 14.96 6.59 10.97
CA GLU A 287 15.61 7.40 12.02
C GLU A 287 15.35 8.89 11.79
N TRP A 288 15.49 9.36 10.56
CA TRP A 288 15.28 10.76 10.19
C TRP A 288 13.82 11.20 10.41
N LEU A 289 12.87 10.40 9.97
CA LEU A 289 11.44 10.71 10.11
C LEU A 289 10.96 10.67 11.56
N LEU A 290 11.58 9.86 12.42
CA LEU A 290 11.22 9.80 13.83
C LEU A 290 11.77 10.96 14.65
N LYS A 291 12.70 11.73 14.15
CA LYS A 291 13.18 12.95 14.81
C LYS A 291 12.08 14.00 14.88
#